data_7c402023ff7d148660f02b0b1f300a3f
#
_entry.id   7c402023ff7d148660f02b0b1f300a3f
#
_cell.length_a   1.000
_cell.length_b   1.000
_cell.length_c   1.000
_cell.angle_alpha   90.00
_cell.angle_beta   90.00
_cell.angle_gamma   90.00
#
_symmetry.space_group_name_H-M   'P 1'
#
loop_
_entity.id
_entity.type
_entity.pdbx_description
1 polymer ?
#
loop_
_entity_poly.entity_id
_entity_poly.type
_entity_poly.pdbx_seq_one_letter_code
_entity_poly.pdbx_strand_id
1 'polypeptide(L)'
;MRAVVQRPVWQHWGLLARWGVPVAVAALVGCTSTTTTTTSSTSVPQSSVVGTGGTQVADANRRAQIRLELAANYFQAGRLDVAMDEVGQALAAKPDYADAYGLLGLILMQNQDWTQAEIAMRKAVDLNPRDGNQIHNYGWMQCQQKHFDAAQQWFDRALQAPGYREQPRTLLAKGMCYQQAGQLEQAYQNMFRAYEMDVGNAATGYNLANVLWLKGDLKKAQFYIRRLNNNSNQASAESLWLAIKIDRALHDDIGARQQADQLRERFPQSRQWLAYERGAFNE
;
A
#
# COMPACT_ATOMS: atom_id res chain seq x y z
N MET A 1 -13.26 31.12 2.93
CA MET A 1 -12.31 30.09 3.37
C MET A 1 -12.75 28.77 2.75
N ARG A 2 -12.13 28.34 1.65
CA ARG A 2 -12.45 27.06 0.99
C ARG A 2 -11.43 26.03 1.49
N ALA A 3 -11.91 24.96 2.11
CA ALA A 3 -11.08 23.87 2.56
C ALA A 3 -10.46 23.16 1.35
N VAL A 4 -9.13 23.17 1.28
CA VAL A 4 -8.36 22.38 0.30
C VAL A 4 -8.38 20.94 0.79
N VAL A 5 -9.13 20.11 0.10
CA VAL A 5 -9.13 18.66 0.30
C VAL A 5 -7.78 18.12 -0.19
N GLN A 6 -6.86 17.89 0.71
CA GLN A 6 -5.61 17.17 0.42
C GLN A 6 -5.95 15.71 0.07
N ARG A 7 -5.74 15.35 -1.20
CA ARG A 7 -5.82 13.94 -1.63
C ARG A 7 -4.68 13.16 -1.00
N PRO A 8 -4.93 11.95 -0.49
CA PRO A 8 -3.89 11.14 0.16
C PRO A 8 -2.81 10.71 -0.84
N VAL A 9 -1.57 10.71 -0.38
CA VAL A 9 -0.31 10.48 -1.11
C VAL A 9 -0.17 9.09 -1.78
N TRP A 10 -1.18 8.25 -1.70
CA TRP A 10 -1.20 6.87 -2.22
C TRP A 10 -1.30 6.74 -3.74
N GLN A 11 -1.53 7.82 -4.48
CA GLN A 11 -1.81 7.74 -5.92
C GLN A 11 -0.57 7.69 -6.83
N HIS A 12 0.65 7.65 -6.29
CA HIS A 12 1.87 7.80 -7.11
C HIS A 12 2.81 6.57 -7.17
N TRP A 13 2.36 5.38 -6.80
CA TRP A 13 3.20 4.18 -6.91
C TRP A 13 2.98 3.37 -8.21
N GLY A 14 2.50 3.98 -9.25
CA GLY A 14 2.12 3.30 -10.49
C GLY A 14 2.68 3.85 -11.80
N LEU A 15 3.96 4.25 -11.92
CA LEU A 15 4.53 4.58 -13.23
C LEU A 15 6.04 4.30 -13.29
N LEU A 16 6.44 3.03 -13.46
CA LEU A 16 7.70 2.67 -14.12
C LEU A 16 7.58 1.25 -14.69
N ALA A 17 7.30 1.11 -15.97
CA ALA A 17 7.86 0.14 -16.92
C ALA A 17 7.08 0.13 -18.24
N ARG A 18 7.42 1.03 -19.17
CA ARG A 18 7.15 0.81 -20.59
C ARG A 18 8.49 0.56 -21.27
N TRP A 19 8.87 -0.70 -21.36
CA TRP A 19 9.88 -1.17 -22.33
C TRP A 19 9.17 -2.07 -23.32
N GLY A 20 9.10 -1.60 -24.58
CA GLY A 20 8.60 -2.36 -25.69
C GLY A 20 9.61 -3.44 -26.10
N VAL A 21 9.12 -4.67 -26.28
CA VAL A 21 9.86 -5.77 -26.89
C VAL A 21 9.20 -6.08 -28.22
N PRO A 22 9.95 -6.18 -29.35
CA PRO A 22 9.38 -6.47 -30.66
C PRO A 22 8.98 -7.95 -30.77
N VAL A 23 7.79 -8.18 -31.35
CA VAL A 23 7.25 -9.49 -31.65
C VAL A 23 8.00 -10.09 -32.84
N ALA A 24 8.70 -11.19 -32.62
CA ALA A 24 9.21 -12.06 -33.67
C ALA A 24 8.17 -13.15 -34.00
N VAL A 25 7.68 -13.14 -35.23
CA VAL A 25 6.78 -14.15 -35.78
C VAL A 25 7.62 -15.37 -36.15
N ALA A 26 7.43 -16.50 -35.47
CA ALA A 26 7.98 -17.80 -35.88
C ALA A 26 6.87 -18.69 -36.44
N ALA A 27 7.05 -19.15 -37.65
CA ALA A 27 6.16 -20.03 -38.39
C ALA A 27 6.13 -21.44 -37.77
N LEU A 28 4.94 -21.99 -37.54
CA LEU A 28 4.73 -23.33 -37.07
C LEU A 28 4.61 -24.32 -38.23
N VAL A 29 5.54 -25.27 -38.29
CA VAL A 29 5.45 -26.47 -39.13
C VAL A 29 4.64 -27.53 -38.36
N GLY A 30 3.55 -27.98 -38.95
CA GLY A 30 2.68 -28.98 -38.38
C GLY A 30 3.26 -30.40 -38.49
N CYS A 31 3.19 -31.16 -37.40
CA CYS A 31 3.35 -32.62 -37.41
C CYS A 31 2.01 -33.25 -37.13
N THR A 32 1.49 -33.98 -38.10
CA THR A 32 0.34 -34.86 -37.98
C THR A 32 0.76 -36.21 -37.34
N SER A 33 0.18 -36.48 -36.15
CA SER A 33 0.37 -37.79 -35.51
C SER A 33 -0.87 -38.66 -35.72
N THR A 34 -0.67 -39.81 -36.38
CA THR A 34 -1.68 -40.85 -36.63
C THR A 34 -1.90 -41.65 -35.36
N THR A 35 -3.13 -41.64 -34.85
CA THR A 35 -3.50 -42.42 -33.68
C THR A 35 -3.95 -43.82 -34.10
N THR A 36 -3.20 -44.84 -33.71
CA THR A 36 -3.59 -46.26 -33.86
C THR A 36 -4.35 -46.68 -32.60
N THR A 37 -5.62 -47.01 -32.73
CA THR A 37 -6.48 -47.50 -31.65
C THR A 37 -6.22 -48.98 -31.45
N THR A 38 -5.60 -49.37 -30.34
CA THR A 38 -5.54 -50.75 -29.87
C THR A 38 -6.45 -50.89 -28.65
N THR A 39 -7.56 -51.59 -28.83
CA THR A 39 -8.48 -51.94 -27.75
C THR A 39 -7.91 -53.13 -26.97
N SER A 40 -7.43 -52.84 -25.76
CA SER A 40 -7.13 -53.89 -24.76
C SER A 40 -8.04 -53.69 -23.56
N SER A 41 -9.01 -54.57 -23.42
CA SER A 41 -9.88 -54.66 -22.24
C SER A 41 -9.09 -55.26 -21.08
N THR A 42 -8.62 -54.36 -20.17
CA THR A 42 -8.07 -54.80 -18.89
C THR A 42 -9.01 -54.27 -17.80
N SER A 43 -9.62 -55.19 -17.07
CA SER A 43 -10.43 -54.94 -15.89
C SER A 43 -9.59 -54.24 -14.81
N VAL A 44 -9.90 -52.96 -14.54
CA VAL A 44 -9.32 -52.21 -13.45
C VAL A 44 -10.01 -52.62 -12.14
N PRO A 45 -9.28 -52.99 -11.07
CA PRO A 45 -9.89 -53.23 -9.77
C PRO A 45 -10.45 -51.89 -9.27
N GLN A 46 -11.71 -51.89 -8.83
CA GLN A 46 -12.33 -50.81 -8.11
C GLN A 46 -11.57 -50.55 -6.81
N SER A 47 -10.62 -49.65 -6.85
CA SER A 47 -10.06 -49.09 -5.62
C SER A 47 -11.11 -48.19 -4.97
N SER A 48 -11.51 -48.61 -3.80
CA SER A 48 -12.41 -47.91 -2.88
C SER A 48 -12.08 -46.40 -2.78
N VAL A 49 -13.04 -45.59 -3.16
CA VAL A 49 -13.00 -44.13 -2.99
C VAL A 49 -13.10 -43.79 -1.49
N VAL A 50 -11.96 -43.77 -0.81
CA VAL A 50 -11.84 -43.19 0.51
C VAL A 50 -10.95 -41.94 0.34
N GLY A 51 -11.53 -40.71 0.39
CA GLY A 51 -10.73 -39.50 0.50
C GLY A 51 -11.00 -38.34 -0.46
N THR A 52 -12.16 -38.25 -1.13
CA THR A 52 -12.43 -37.13 -2.07
C THR A 52 -12.69 -35.80 -1.38
N GLY A 53 -13.03 -35.76 -0.09
CA GLY A 53 -13.31 -34.52 0.62
C GLY A 53 -12.06 -33.68 0.89
N GLY A 54 -10.93 -34.27 1.23
CA GLY A 54 -9.69 -33.57 1.56
C GLY A 54 -9.02 -32.92 0.34
N THR A 55 -9.04 -33.57 -0.81
CA THR A 55 -8.47 -33.02 -2.06
C THR A 55 -9.30 -31.87 -2.61
N GLN A 56 -10.62 -31.92 -2.55
CA GLN A 56 -11.51 -30.86 -3.00
C GLN A 56 -11.38 -29.60 -2.16
N VAL A 57 -11.26 -29.73 -0.84
CA VAL A 57 -11.04 -28.60 0.08
C VAL A 57 -9.65 -27.97 -0.14
N ALA A 58 -8.61 -28.79 -0.33
CA ALA A 58 -7.27 -28.30 -0.65
C ALA A 58 -7.25 -27.53 -1.99
N ASP A 59 -7.95 -28.04 -3.00
CA ASP A 59 -8.08 -27.37 -4.30
C ASP A 59 -8.88 -26.07 -4.21
N ALA A 60 -9.93 -26.00 -3.39
CA ALA A 60 -10.70 -24.78 -3.15
C ALA A 60 -9.84 -23.72 -2.44
N ASN A 61 -9.10 -24.09 -1.41
CA ASN A 61 -8.18 -23.20 -0.71
C ASN A 61 -7.10 -22.66 -1.65
N ARG A 62 -6.51 -23.50 -2.48
CA ARG A 62 -5.49 -23.10 -3.46
C ARG A 62 -6.07 -22.14 -4.50
N ARG A 63 -7.27 -22.40 -5.01
CA ARG A 63 -7.96 -21.47 -5.93
C ARG A 63 -8.22 -20.12 -5.27
N ALA A 64 -8.73 -20.12 -4.04
CA ALA A 64 -8.97 -18.90 -3.29
C ALA A 64 -7.70 -18.09 -3.09
N GLN A 65 -6.57 -18.73 -2.77
CA GLN A 65 -5.29 -18.07 -2.60
C GLN A 65 -4.81 -17.42 -3.91
N ILE A 66 -4.83 -18.15 -5.02
CA ILE A 66 -4.43 -17.63 -6.34
C ILE A 66 -5.29 -16.41 -6.72
N ARG A 67 -6.61 -16.50 -6.53
CA ARG A 67 -7.53 -15.39 -6.80
C ARG A 67 -7.24 -14.17 -5.93
N LEU A 68 -6.92 -14.38 -4.65
CA LEU A 68 -6.56 -13.28 -3.75
C LEU A 68 -5.24 -12.62 -4.16
N GLU A 69 -4.23 -13.39 -4.57
CA GLU A 69 -2.96 -12.86 -5.09
C GLU A 69 -3.17 -12.03 -6.36
N LEU A 70 -4.01 -12.49 -7.28
CA LEU A 70 -4.40 -11.72 -8.47
C LEU A 70 -5.13 -10.43 -8.09
N ALA A 71 -6.09 -10.52 -7.17
CA ALA A 71 -6.82 -9.36 -6.67
C ALA A 71 -5.88 -8.30 -6.07
N ALA A 72 -4.90 -8.73 -5.27
CA ALA A 72 -3.91 -7.83 -4.67
C ALA A 72 -3.05 -7.13 -5.75
N ASN A 73 -2.63 -7.85 -6.79
CA ASN A 73 -1.89 -7.27 -7.91
C ASN A 73 -2.72 -6.24 -8.69
N TYR A 74 -3.99 -6.54 -8.96
CA TYR A 74 -4.89 -5.59 -9.63
C TYR A 74 -5.20 -4.38 -8.76
N PHE A 75 -5.37 -4.56 -7.46
CA PHE A 75 -5.54 -3.47 -6.50
C PHE A 75 -4.33 -2.53 -6.51
N GLN A 76 -3.12 -3.07 -6.46
CA GLN A 76 -1.87 -2.29 -6.55
C GLN A 76 -1.75 -1.55 -7.90
N ALA A 77 -2.25 -2.13 -8.98
CA ALA A 77 -2.30 -1.50 -10.31
C ALA A 77 -3.45 -0.48 -10.45
N GLY A 78 -4.25 -0.25 -9.41
CA GLY A 78 -5.39 0.67 -9.43
C GLY A 78 -6.61 0.17 -10.22
N ARG A 79 -6.62 -1.11 -10.62
CA ARG A 79 -7.72 -1.75 -11.35
C ARG A 79 -8.75 -2.33 -10.38
N LEU A 80 -9.50 -1.43 -9.76
CA LEU A 80 -10.36 -1.77 -8.61
C LEU A 80 -11.52 -2.68 -8.97
N ASP A 81 -12.10 -2.53 -10.16
CA ASP A 81 -13.15 -3.36 -10.71
C ASP A 81 -12.71 -4.83 -10.83
N VAL A 82 -11.56 -5.05 -11.47
CA VAL A 82 -11.00 -6.40 -11.63
C VAL A 82 -10.57 -6.99 -10.28
N ALA A 83 -9.97 -6.16 -9.41
CA ALA A 83 -9.60 -6.60 -8.07
C ALA A 83 -10.83 -7.07 -7.27
N MET A 84 -11.96 -6.38 -7.38
CA MET A 84 -13.21 -6.75 -6.73
C MET A 84 -13.76 -8.09 -7.24
N ASP A 85 -13.73 -8.30 -8.55
CA ASP A 85 -14.16 -9.57 -9.16
C ASP A 85 -13.31 -10.75 -8.69
N GLU A 86 -11.98 -10.58 -8.66
CA GLU A 86 -11.07 -11.63 -8.20
C GLU A 86 -11.25 -11.93 -6.71
N VAL A 87 -11.50 -10.90 -5.86
CA VAL A 87 -11.87 -11.13 -4.45
C VAL A 87 -13.19 -11.89 -4.34
N GLY A 88 -14.18 -11.54 -5.16
CA GLY A 88 -15.46 -12.27 -5.22
C GLY A 88 -15.25 -13.76 -5.53
N GLN A 89 -14.39 -14.09 -6.50
CA GLN A 89 -14.05 -15.47 -6.84
C GLN A 89 -13.27 -16.17 -5.73
N ALA A 90 -12.38 -15.47 -5.01
CA ALA A 90 -11.69 -16.01 -3.85
C ALA A 90 -12.67 -16.38 -2.74
N LEU A 91 -13.64 -15.50 -2.43
CA LEU A 91 -14.67 -15.74 -1.42
C LEU A 91 -15.69 -16.78 -1.84
N ALA A 92 -15.98 -16.93 -3.13
CA ALA A 92 -16.80 -18.04 -3.65
C ALA A 92 -16.12 -19.41 -3.45
N ALA A 93 -14.79 -19.47 -3.58
CA ALA A 93 -14.02 -20.69 -3.34
C ALA A 93 -13.80 -20.95 -1.83
N LYS A 94 -13.65 -19.91 -1.02
CA LYS A 94 -13.42 -19.97 0.45
C LYS A 94 -14.19 -18.84 1.15
N PRO A 95 -15.44 -19.09 1.60
CA PRO A 95 -16.31 -18.07 2.20
C PRO A 95 -15.85 -17.50 3.56
N ASP A 96 -14.92 -18.19 4.23
CA ASP A 96 -14.34 -17.81 5.54
C ASP A 96 -12.91 -17.25 5.41
N TYR A 97 -12.56 -16.68 4.25
CA TYR A 97 -11.20 -16.20 3.99
C TYR A 97 -11.01 -14.76 4.51
N ALA A 98 -10.46 -14.62 5.72
CA ALA A 98 -10.23 -13.34 6.38
C ALA A 98 -9.45 -12.34 5.51
N ASP A 99 -8.36 -12.79 4.85
CA ASP A 99 -7.53 -11.92 4.01
C ASP A 99 -8.28 -11.38 2.79
N ALA A 100 -9.19 -12.17 2.21
CA ALA A 100 -10.02 -11.73 1.11
C ALA A 100 -11.03 -10.65 1.55
N TYR A 101 -11.63 -10.79 2.73
CA TYR A 101 -12.47 -9.73 3.31
C TYR A 101 -11.66 -8.47 3.64
N GLY A 102 -10.42 -8.62 4.13
CA GLY A 102 -9.52 -7.49 4.37
C GLY A 102 -9.20 -6.71 3.10
N LEU A 103 -8.86 -7.41 2.00
CA LEU A 103 -8.61 -6.78 0.71
C LEU A 103 -9.89 -6.17 0.12
N LEU A 104 -11.03 -6.84 0.23
CA LEU A 104 -12.34 -6.29 -0.17
C LEU A 104 -12.60 -4.96 0.53
N GLY A 105 -12.36 -4.89 1.83
CA GLY A 105 -12.51 -3.65 2.59
C GLY A 105 -11.60 -2.53 2.09
N LEU A 106 -10.34 -2.82 1.73
CA LEU A 106 -9.42 -1.83 1.15
C LEU A 106 -9.89 -1.33 -0.22
N ILE A 107 -10.39 -2.23 -1.09
CA ILE A 107 -10.95 -1.87 -2.40
C ILE A 107 -12.17 -0.96 -2.21
N LEU A 108 -13.08 -1.32 -1.34
CA LEU A 108 -14.30 -0.55 -1.04
C LEU A 108 -13.98 0.82 -0.46
N MET A 109 -12.99 0.92 0.43
CA MET A 109 -12.48 2.22 0.92
C MET A 109 -12.00 3.11 -0.22
N GLN A 110 -11.27 2.56 -1.18
CA GLN A 110 -10.76 3.34 -2.32
C GLN A 110 -11.90 3.80 -3.25
N ASN A 111 -12.97 3.01 -3.34
CA ASN A 111 -14.21 3.38 -4.02
C ASN A 111 -15.11 4.30 -3.17
N GLN A 112 -14.69 4.66 -1.95
CA GLN A 112 -15.44 5.50 -1.00
C GLN A 112 -16.76 4.86 -0.52
N ASP A 113 -16.94 3.55 -0.69
CA ASP A 113 -18.05 2.81 -0.13
C ASP A 113 -17.72 2.41 1.32
N TRP A 114 -17.81 3.38 2.21
CA TRP A 114 -17.42 3.24 3.62
C TRP A 114 -18.27 2.22 4.36
N THR A 115 -19.56 2.12 4.00
CA THR A 115 -20.48 1.19 4.67
C THR A 115 -20.10 -0.26 4.38
N GLN A 116 -19.88 -0.61 3.13
CA GLN A 116 -19.49 -1.95 2.75
C GLN A 116 -18.04 -2.26 3.18
N ALA A 117 -17.15 -1.26 3.13
CA ALA A 117 -15.79 -1.38 3.63
C ALA A 117 -15.77 -1.78 5.12
N GLU A 118 -16.60 -1.14 5.95
CA GLU A 118 -16.69 -1.47 7.37
C GLU A 118 -17.20 -2.90 7.59
N ILE A 119 -18.24 -3.31 6.87
CA ILE A 119 -18.78 -4.67 6.95
C ILE A 119 -17.69 -5.70 6.59
N ALA A 120 -16.99 -5.48 5.48
CA ALA A 120 -15.95 -6.39 5.02
C ALA A 120 -14.77 -6.47 6.02
N MET A 121 -14.24 -5.34 6.47
CA MET A 121 -13.11 -5.31 7.40
C MET A 121 -13.48 -5.87 8.78
N ARG A 122 -14.70 -5.60 9.26
CA ARG A 122 -15.19 -6.22 10.50
C ARG A 122 -15.23 -7.72 10.37
N LYS A 123 -15.75 -8.24 9.26
CA LYS A 123 -15.77 -9.68 8.97
C LYS A 123 -14.34 -10.28 8.94
N ALA A 124 -13.37 -9.58 8.38
CA ALA A 124 -11.97 -10.01 8.39
C ALA A 124 -11.42 -10.15 9.80
N VAL A 125 -11.67 -9.15 10.68
CA VAL A 125 -11.25 -9.18 12.08
C VAL A 125 -11.99 -10.26 12.88
N ASP A 126 -13.28 -10.48 12.64
CA ASP A 126 -14.07 -11.51 13.31
C ASP A 126 -13.58 -12.93 12.96
N LEU A 127 -13.19 -13.15 11.70
CA LEU A 127 -12.64 -14.43 11.24
C LEU A 127 -11.23 -14.68 11.79
N ASN A 128 -10.41 -13.65 11.96
CA ASN A 128 -9.06 -13.77 12.52
C ASN A 128 -8.75 -12.62 13.51
N PRO A 129 -9.24 -12.70 14.75
CA PRO A 129 -9.19 -11.60 15.71
C PRO A 129 -7.80 -11.32 16.31
N ARG A 130 -6.79 -12.14 15.94
CA ARG A 130 -5.39 -11.99 16.37
C ARG A 130 -4.47 -11.54 15.22
N ASP A 131 -5.00 -11.36 14.04
CA ASP A 131 -4.21 -10.90 12.89
C ASP A 131 -3.99 -9.40 12.97
N GLY A 132 -2.74 -9.01 13.26
CA GLY A 132 -2.34 -7.60 13.34
C GLY A 132 -2.58 -6.83 12.04
N ASN A 133 -2.53 -7.47 10.86
CA ASN A 133 -2.78 -6.82 9.58
C ASN A 133 -4.26 -6.45 9.41
N GLN A 134 -5.18 -7.37 9.75
CA GLN A 134 -6.61 -7.09 9.67
C GLN A 134 -7.02 -5.99 10.67
N ILE A 135 -6.48 -6.08 11.89
CA ILE A 135 -6.71 -5.08 12.96
C ILE A 135 -6.15 -3.71 12.51
N HIS A 136 -4.95 -3.66 11.93
CA HIS A 136 -4.35 -2.45 11.38
C HIS A 136 -5.23 -1.83 10.28
N ASN A 137 -5.69 -2.64 9.32
CA ASN A 137 -6.50 -2.17 8.20
C ASN A 137 -7.82 -1.55 8.69
N TYR A 138 -8.46 -2.18 9.69
CA TYR A 138 -9.66 -1.63 10.30
C TYR A 138 -9.38 -0.30 11.03
N GLY A 139 -8.29 -0.22 11.77
CA GLY A 139 -7.83 1.03 12.41
C GLY A 139 -7.58 2.14 11.39
N TRP A 140 -6.97 1.80 10.25
CA TRP A 140 -6.74 2.75 9.17
C TRP A 140 -8.07 3.26 8.57
N MET A 141 -9.02 2.38 8.35
CA MET A 141 -10.36 2.76 7.87
C MET A 141 -11.04 3.74 8.86
N GLN A 142 -11.00 3.47 10.17
CA GLN A 142 -11.54 4.38 11.18
C GLN A 142 -10.87 5.76 11.12
N CYS A 143 -9.55 5.79 10.91
CA CYS A 143 -8.81 7.04 10.74
C CYS A 143 -9.26 7.83 9.50
N GLN A 144 -9.46 7.15 8.36
CA GLN A 144 -9.93 7.81 7.12
C GLN A 144 -11.34 8.40 7.29
N GLN A 145 -12.17 7.80 8.11
CA GLN A 145 -13.49 8.32 8.50
C GLN A 145 -13.41 9.39 9.62
N LYS A 146 -12.21 9.78 10.03
CA LYS A 146 -11.95 10.75 11.13
C LYS A 146 -12.42 10.29 12.50
N HIS A 147 -12.66 9.01 12.69
CA HIS A 147 -12.92 8.40 14.00
C HIS A 147 -11.58 8.17 14.72
N PHE A 148 -10.89 9.27 15.03
CA PHE A 148 -9.49 9.25 15.45
C PHE A 148 -9.27 8.43 16.74
N ASP A 149 -10.10 8.58 17.74
CA ASP A 149 -9.96 7.85 19.01
C ASP A 149 -10.14 6.33 18.81
N ALA A 150 -11.13 5.92 18.02
CA ALA A 150 -11.33 4.52 17.68
C ALA A 150 -10.13 3.98 16.87
N ALA A 151 -9.63 4.75 15.90
CA ALA A 151 -8.47 4.36 15.13
C ALA A 151 -7.23 4.10 16.00
N GLN A 152 -6.99 4.95 17.03
CA GLN A 152 -5.85 4.78 17.95
C GLN A 152 -5.96 3.46 18.73
N GLN A 153 -7.16 3.13 19.23
CA GLN A 153 -7.40 1.88 19.96
C GLN A 153 -7.13 0.64 19.07
N TRP A 154 -7.57 0.70 17.79
CA TRP A 154 -7.33 -0.38 16.84
C TRP A 154 -5.84 -0.52 16.49
N PHE A 155 -5.11 0.59 16.29
CA PHE A 155 -3.67 0.53 16.07
C PHE A 155 -2.92 -0.04 17.28
N ASP A 156 -3.32 0.34 18.51
CA ASP A 156 -2.72 -0.22 19.73
C ASP A 156 -2.96 -1.72 19.84
N ARG A 157 -4.16 -2.18 19.52
CA ARG A 157 -4.48 -3.60 19.45
C ARG A 157 -3.64 -4.33 18.39
N ALA A 158 -3.43 -3.73 17.20
CA ALA A 158 -2.58 -4.30 16.16
C ALA A 158 -1.12 -4.45 16.64
N LEU A 159 -0.57 -3.42 17.29
CA LEU A 159 0.79 -3.43 17.85
C LEU A 159 1.00 -4.49 18.94
N GLN A 160 -0.07 -4.89 19.63
CA GLN A 160 -0.06 -5.93 20.67
C GLN A 160 -0.35 -7.33 20.12
N ALA A 161 -0.69 -7.45 18.82
CA ALA A 161 -1.04 -8.75 18.24
C ALA A 161 0.17 -9.71 18.23
N PRO A 162 -0.01 -10.98 18.64
CA PRO A 162 1.07 -11.94 18.74
C PRO A 162 1.74 -12.18 17.39
N GLY A 163 3.07 -12.06 17.33
CA GLY A 163 3.85 -12.32 16.10
C GLY A 163 3.70 -11.27 15.00
N TYR A 164 3.05 -10.14 15.27
CA TYR A 164 2.90 -9.06 14.29
C TYR A 164 4.24 -8.38 14.00
N ARG A 165 4.68 -8.44 12.76
CA ARG A 165 5.99 -7.91 12.33
C ARG A 165 5.92 -6.52 11.70
N GLU A 166 4.74 -6.11 11.22
CA GLU A 166 4.55 -4.84 10.51
C GLU A 166 4.33 -3.65 11.47
N GLN A 167 4.97 -3.70 12.66
CA GLN A 167 4.86 -2.64 13.67
C GLN A 167 5.28 -1.26 13.13
N PRO A 168 6.37 -1.11 12.33
CA PRO A 168 6.76 0.20 11.77
C PRO A 168 5.64 0.79 10.89
N ARG A 169 4.99 -0.03 10.08
CA ARG A 169 3.86 0.37 9.24
C ARG A 169 2.68 0.88 10.10
N THR A 170 2.37 0.17 11.17
CA THR A 170 1.26 0.57 12.06
C THR A 170 1.59 1.84 12.84
N LEU A 171 2.81 1.99 13.33
CA LEU A 171 3.26 3.21 14.00
C LEU A 171 3.24 4.42 13.06
N LEU A 172 3.66 4.25 11.81
CA LEU A 172 3.55 5.30 10.79
C LEU A 172 2.09 5.69 10.56
N ALA A 173 1.20 4.72 10.32
CA ALA A 173 -0.23 4.97 10.13
C ALA A 173 -0.87 5.65 11.35
N LYS A 174 -0.53 5.21 12.55
CA LYS A 174 -0.95 5.82 13.82
C LYS A 174 -0.48 7.27 13.92
N GLY A 175 0.78 7.55 13.56
CA GLY A 175 1.34 8.88 13.51
C GLY A 175 0.63 9.78 12.49
N MET A 176 0.36 9.26 11.28
CA MET A 176 -0.40 9.99 10.25
C MET A 176 -1.82 10.31 10.72
N CYS A 177 -2.45 9.41 11.44
CA CYS A 177 -3.77 9.62 12.02
C CYS A 177 -3.75 10.73 13.09
N TYR A 178 -2.77 10.74 13.98
CA TYR A 178 -2.56 11.84 14.94
C TYR A 178 -2.30 13.17 14.24
N GLN A 179 -1.52 13.16 13.15
CA GLN A 179 -1.30 14.39 12.36
C GLN A 179 -2.60 14.92 11.76
N GLN A 180 -3.47 14.06 11.22
CA GLN A 180 -4.79 14.46 10.72
C GLN A 180 -5.70 15.01 11.83
N ALA A 181 -5.57 14.50 13.04
CA ALA A 181 -6.27 15.00 14.22
C ALA A 181 -5.67 16.30 14.81
N GLY A 182 -4.59 16.84 14.21
CA GLY A 182 -3.88 18.02 14.71
C GLY A 182 -2.98 17.77 15.92
N GLN A 183 -2.82 16.52 16.34
CA GLN A 183 -2.03 16.11 17.51
C GLN A 183 -0.58 15.85 17.10
N LEU A 184 0.14 16.95 16.77
CA LEU A 184 1.46 16.86 16.14
C LEU A 184 2.54 16.23 17.03
N GLU A 185 2.44 16.36 18.36
CA GLU A 185 3.40 15.72 19.27
C GLU A 185 3.29 14.19 19.23
N GLN A 186 2.06 13.68 19.35
CA GLN A 186 1.80 12.24 19.27
C GLN A 186 2.13 11.69 17.88
N ALA A 187 1.87 12.49 16.82
CA ALA A 187 2.27 12.15 15.46
C ALA A 187 3.79 11.97 15.35
N TYR A 188 4.55 12.93 15.85
CA TYR A 188 6.01 12.87 15.86
C TYR A 188 6.53 11.65 16.62
N GLN A 189 6.05 11.40 17.84
CA GLN A 189 6.51 10.27 18.65
C GLN A 189 6.30 8.92 17.96
N ASN A 190 5.12 8.72 17.35
CA ASN A 190 4.84 7.46 16.64
C ASN A 190 5.64 7.33 15.34
N MET A 191 5.77 8.41 14.54
CA MET A 191 6.57 8.41 13.32
C MET A 191 8.07 8.24 13.60
N PHE A 192 8.56 8.86 14.67
CA PHE A 192 9.94 8.70 15.09
C PHE A 192 10.25 7.25 15.51
N ARG A 193 9.38 6.64 16.30
CA ARG A 193 9.51 5.23 16.66
C ARG A 193 9.44 4.30 15.44
N ALA A 194 8.56 4.59 14.47
CA ALA A 194 8.53 3.86 13.20
C ALA A 194 9.85 3.99 12.44
N TYR A 195 10.43 5.20 12.43
CA TYR A 195 11.71 5.48 11.78
C TYR A 195 12.89 4.75 12.45
N GLU A 196 12.91 4.68 13.79
CA GLU A 196 13.96 3.92 14.52
C GLU A 196 13.93 2.43 14.20
N MET A 197 12.74 1.87 13.93
CA MET A 197 12.58 0.46 13.58
C MET A 197 12.90 0.15 12.11
N ASP A 198 12.70 1.12 11.22
CA ASP A 198 12.96 1.00 9.78
C ASP A 198 13.49 2.33 9.21
N VAL A 199 14.77 2.57 9.43
CA VAL A 199 15.48 3.81 9.02
C VAL A 199 15.52 3.97 7.50
N GLY A 200 15.41 2.87 6.75
CA GLY A 200 15.46 2.85 5.29
C GLY A 200 14.12 3.19 4.62
N ASN A 201 13.05 3.33 5.38
CA ASN A 201 11.72 3.55 4.82
C ASN A 201 11.51 5.00 4.40
N ALA A 202 11.42 5.21 3.07
CA ALA A 202 11.26 6.55 2.50
C ALA A 202 9.96 7.25 2.95
N ALA A 203 8.86 6.50 3.03
CA ALA A 203 7.57 7.06 3.47
C ALA A 203 7.64 7.51 4.93
N THR A 204 8.29 6.73 5.81
CA THR A 204 8.48 7.09 7.21
C THR A 204 9.39 8.32 7.34
N GLY A 205 10.51 8.36 6.60
CA GLY A 205 11.43 9.51 6.60
C GLY A 205 10.76 10.81 6.14
N TYR A 206 9.96 10.73 5.08
CA TYR A 206 9.19 11.87 4.58
C TYR A 206 8.15 12.38 5.60
N ASN A 207 7.32 11.47 6.13
CA ASN A 207 6.27 11.86 7.07
C ASN A 207 6.84 12.39 8.40
N LEU A 208 7.96 11.84 8.87
CA LEU A 208 8.69 12.36 10.04
C LEU A 208 9.21 13.78 9.79
N ALA A 209 9.82 14.04 8.63
CA ALA A 209 10.28 15.39 8.28
C ALA A 209 9.10 16.36 8.15
N ASN A 210 7.99 15.93 7.56
CA ASN A 210 6.80 16.74 7.38
C ASN A 210 6.13 17.09 8.73
N VAL A 211 6.00 16.16 9.65
CA VAL A 211 5.43 16.47 10.98
C VAL A 211 6.33 17.41 11.78
N LEU A 212 7.65 17.27 11.66
CA LEU A 212 8.61 18.21 12.27
C LEU A 212 8.53 19.62 11.65
N TRP A 213 8.33 19.72 10.33
CA TRP A 213 8.03 20.97 9.64
C TRP A 213 6.76 21.62 10.21
N LEU A 214 5.67 20.87 10.33
CA LEU A 214 4.40 21.35 10.88
C LEU A 214 4.51 21.78 12.36
N LYS A 215 5.40 21.15 13.12
CA LYS A 215 5.71 21.53 14.51
C LYS A 215 6.62 22.76 14.61
N GLY A 216 7.20 23.23 13.51
CA GLY A 216 8.18 24.31 13.50
C GLY A 216 9.60 23.89 13.91
N ASP A 217 9.88 22.61 14.09
CA ASP A 217 11.24 22.10 14.37
C ASP A 217 12.04 21.94 13.05
N LEU A 218 12.32 23.10 12.45
CA LEU A 218 12.88 23.20 11.11
C LEU A 218 14.25 22.50 10.97
N LYS A 219 15.07 22.56 12.02
CA LYS A 219 16.41 21.94 11.98
C LYS A 219 16.34 20.43 11.94
N LYS A 220 15.47 19.80 12.74
CA LYS A 220 15.26 18.35 12.67
C LYS A 220 14.55 17.98 11.38
N ALA A 221 13.57 18.75 10.90
CA ALA A 221 12.93 18.51 9.62
C ALA A 221 13.96 18.49 8.48
N GLN A 222 14.89 19.47 8.45
CA GLN A 222 15.98 19.55 7.49
C GLN A 222 16.87 18.31 7.55
N PHE A 223 17.24 17.87 8.74
CA PHE A 223 18.09 16.68 8.93
C PHE A 223 17.46 15.43 8.31
N TYR A 224 16.20 15.14 8.62
CA TYR A 224 15.53 13.92 8.13
C TYR A 224 15.24 13.98 6.64
N ILE A 225 14.79 15.14 6.12
CA ILE A 225 14.46 15.24 4.69
C ILE A 225 15.72 15.19 3.81
N ARG A 226 16.83 15.80 4.24
CA ARG A 226 18.09 15.71 3.50
C ARG A 226 18.67 14.31 3.54
N ARG A 227 18.57 13.61 4.66
CA ARG A 227 18.99 12.20 4.75
C ARG A 227 18.21 11.32 3.78
N LEU A 228 16.90 11.53 3.62
CA LEU A 228 16.08 10.86 2.63
C LEU A 228 16.53 11.20 1.20
N ASN A 229 16.69 12.48 0.89
CA ASN A 229 17.01 12.96 -0.46
C ASN A 229 18.44 12.65 -0.91
N ASN A 230 19.36 12.38 0.01
CA ASN A 230 20.73 11.93 -0.30
C ASN A 230 20.74 10.53 -0.94
N ASN A 231 19.69 9.74 -0.76
CA ASN A 231 19.51 8.50 -1.49
C ASN A 231 18.65 8.78 -2.75
N SER A 232 19.32 8.82 -3.90
CA SER A 232 18.66 9.13 -5.18
C SER A 232 17.48 8.19 -5.51
N ASN A 233 17.51 6.92 -5.05
CA ASN A 233 16.42 5.96 -5.29
C ASN A 233 15.19 6.22 -4.40
N GLN A 234 15.33 7.00 -3.34
CA GLN A 234 14.26 7.30 -2.38
C GLN A 234 13.70 8.70 -2.53
N ALA A 235 14.50 9.63 -3.07
CA ALA A 235 14.08 11.01 -3.28
C ALA A 235 12.95 11.07 -4.32
N SER A 236 11.90 11.81 -4.00
CA SER A 236 10.74 12.10 -4.85
C SER A 236 10.58 13.60 -5.07
N ALA A 237 9.71 13.99 -6.01
CA ALA A 237 9.39 15.39 -6.21
C ALA A 237 8.83 16.04 -4.93
N GLU A 238 8.01 15.30 -4.16
CA GLU A 238 7.43 15.76 -2.90
C GLU A 238 8.50 15.96 -1.83
N SER A 239 9.46 15.03 -1.71
CA SER A 239 10.51 15.11 -0.69
C SER A 239 11.50 16.24 -1.01
N LEU A 240 11.86 16.44 -2.26
CA LEU A 240 12.68 17.57 -2.70
C LEU A 240 11.96 18.90 -2.49
N TRP A 241 10.67 18.96 -2.78
CA TRP A 241 9.85 20.14 -2.55
C TRP A 241 9.74 20.50 -1.07
N LEU A 242 9.53 19.53 -0.20
CA LEU A 242 9.52 19.75 1.24
C LEU A 242 10.89 20.26 1.72
N ALA A 243 11.98 19.69 1.22
CA ALA A 243 13.33 20.16 1.56
C ALA A 243 13.56 21.62 1.13
N ILE A 244 13.14 21.99 -0.07
CA ILE A 244 13.21 23.40 -0.55
C ILE A 244 12.45 24.33 0.40
N LYS A 245 11.24 23.99 0.79
CA LYS A 245 10.43 24.81 1.71
C LYS A 245 11.10 24.95 3.08
N ILE A 246 11.64 23.88 3.62
CA ILE A 246 12.36 23.88 4.91
C ILE A 246 13.63 24.72 4.82
N ASP A 247 14.45 24.53 3.77
CA ASP A 247 15.71 25.24 3.59
C ASP A 247 15.46 26.75 3.44
N ARG A 248 14.44 27.17 2.69
CA ARG A 248 14.02 28.57 2.58
C ARG A 248 13.59 29.16 3.93
N ALA A 249 12.81 28.43 4.72
CA ALA A 249 12.39 28.86 6.05
C ALA A 249 13.56 29.00 7.04
N LEU A 250 14.65 28.27 6.79
CA LEU A 250 15.91 28.37 7.53
C LEU A 250 16.89 29.42 6.96
N HIS A 251 16.50 30.11 5.87
CA HIS A 251 17.38 31.03 5.12
C HIS A 251 18.64 30.32 4.56
N ASP A 252 18.55 29.00 4.29
CA ASP A 252 19.61 28.22 3.64
C ASP A 252 19.39 28.25 2.13
N ASP A 253 19.72 29.36 1.49
CA ASP A 253 19.54 29.57 0.05
C ASP A 253 20.39 28.62 -0.81
N ILE A 254 21.53 28.19 -0.29
CA ILE A 254 22.42 27.23 -0.99
C ILE A 254 21.73 25.86 -1.02
N GLY A 255 21.29 25.38 0.14
CA GLY A 255 20.57 24.11 0.25
C GLY A 255 19.28 24.11 -0.61
N ALA A 256 18.50 25.19 -0.51
CA ALA A 256 17.27 25.31 -1.32
C ALA A 256 17.54 25.20 -2.83
N ARG A 257 18.61 25.84 -3.33
CA ARG A 257 19.01 25.74 -4.74
C ARG A 257 19.45 24.32 -5.11
N GLN A 258 20.25 23.67 -4.28
CA GLN A 258 20.69 22.28 -4.54
C GLN A 258 19.50 21.30 -4.66
N GLN A 259 18.49 21.45 -3.80
CA GLN A 259 17.28 20.62 -3.89
C GLN A 259 16.44 20.99 -5.13
N ALA A 260 16.39 22.27 -5.52
CA ALA A 260 15.69 22.72 -6.71
C ALA A 260 16.34 22.21 -8.00
N ASP A 261 17.67 22.18 -8.06
CA ASP A 261 18.40 21.63 -9.21
C ASP A 261 18.10 20.13 -9.37
N GLN A 262 18.12 19.35 -8.29
CA GLN A 262 17.70 17.94 -8.32
C GLN A 262 16.23 17.77 -8.73
N LEU A 263 15.34 18.65 -8.26
CA LEU A 263 13.93 18.61 -8.63
C LEU A 263 13.74 18.85 -10.13
N ARG A 264 14.45 19.86 -10.70
CA ARG A 264 14.44 20.16 -12.12
C ARG A 264 14.98 19.02 -12.97
N GLU A 265 16.12 18.47 -12.59
CA GLU A 265 16.80 17.42 -13.38
C GLU A 265 16.00 16.11 -13.40
N ARG A 266 15.43 15.73 -12.27
CA ARG A 266 14.81 14.40 -12.11
C ARG A 266 13.30 14.40 -12.32
N PHE A 267 12.64 15.50 -12.02
CA PHE A 267 11.18 15.63 -12.04
C PHE A 267 10.71 16.89 -12.75
N PRO A 268 11.19 17.19 -14.00
CA PRO A 268 10.94 18.45 -14.69
C PRO A 268 9.46 18.71 -15.02
N GLN A 269 8.63 17.65 -15.04
CA GLN A 269 7.18 17.76 -15.32
C GLN A 269 6.32 17.64 -14.05
N SER A 270 6.95 17.64 -12.87
CA SER A 270 6.21 17.52 -11.61
C SER A 270 5.46 18.82 -11.27
N ARG A 271 4.37 18.68 -10.52
CA ARG A 271 3.65 19.83 -9.96
C ARG A 271 4.55 20.68 -9.06
N GLN A 272 5.47 20.02 -8.37
CA GLN A 272 6.44 20.64 -7.47
C GLN A 272 7.42 21.53 -8.22
N TRP A 273 7.91 21.09 -9.39
CA TRP A 273 8.75 21.94 -10.22
C TRP A 273 7.97 23.15 -10.77
N LEU A 274 6.76 22.94 -11.27
CA LEU A 274 5.90 24.03 -11.73
C LEU A 274 5.55 25.01 -10.61
N ALA A 275 5.37 24.53 -9.36
CA ALA A 275 5.16 25.41 -8.21
C ALA A 275 6.42 26.23 -7.87
N TYR A 276 7.61 25.59 -7.96
CA TYR A 276 8.88 26.28 -7.77
C TYR A 276 9.07 27.43 -8.78
N GLU A 277 8.86 27.20 -10.08
CA GLU A 277 8.99 28.20 -11.15
C GLU A 277 8.04 29.39 -10.94
N ARG A 278 6.86 29.15 -10.39
CA ARG A 278 5.88 30.20 -10.07
C ARG A 278 6.13 30.88 -8.72
N GLY A 279 7.10 30.42 -7.95
CA GLY A 279 7.35 30.93 -6.58
C GLY A 279 6.23 30.58 -5.58
N ALA A 280 5.45 29.53 -5.83
CA ALA A 280 4.26 29.14 -5.05
C ALA A 280 4.62 28.29 -3.83
N PHE A 281 5.49 28.79 -2.95
CA PHE A 281 6.03 28.04 -1.80
C PHE A 281 5.02 27.82 -0.66
N ASN A 282 3.85 28.44 -0.73
CA ASN A 282 2.78 28.32 0.27
C ASN A 282 1.70 27.30 -0.11
N GLU A 283 1.88 26.62 -1.26
CA GLU A 283 0.98 25.56 -1.74
C GLU A 283 1.36 24.18 -1.21
#